data_5a131df84502511614094652db6d9dae
#
_entry.id   5a131df84502511614094652db6d9dae
#
_cell.length_a   1.000
_cell.length_b   1.000
_cell.length_c   1.000
_cell.angle_alpha   90.00
_cell.angle_beta   90.00
_cell.angle_gamma   90.00
#
_symmetry.space_group_name_H-M   'P 1'
#
loop_
_entity.id
_entity.type
_entity.pdbx_description
1 polymer ?
#
loop_
_entity_poly.entity_id
_entity_poly.type
_entity_poly.pdbx_seq_one_letter_code
_entity_poly.pdbx_strand_id
1 'polypeptide(L)'
;GVPTGCGGIHYPEGGWLCPAELTAAVISLAQSRGLDVHYGYQLESLNHQEGDWQLRFNNDADARHSSVVLANGHRIGDFSQTEKLPVYPVGGQVSHIPTTSQLEKLRQVLCYDGYLTPQNPANGHHCIGASYHRGQTEMEYSEADQQQNRQRLVDCFPKAEWAKEVDVSDSDARCGVRCATRDHLPMVGNVPDYESTLTEYQRLAENNETAITAPVYPGLFMLGALGSRGLCTAPLLAEILASQMSEEPIPMDSTTLAGLSPNRLWVRKLLKGKAVK
;
A
#
# COMPACT_ATOMS: atom_id res chain seq x y z
N GLY A 1 -5.03 11.20 -29.90
CA GLY A 1 -4.16 11.41 -28.74
C GLY A 1 -3.74 12.86 -28.61
N VAL A 2 -3.09 13.19 -27.52
CA VAL A 2 -2.51 14.52 -27.28
C VAL A 2 -1.05 14.55 -27.74
N PRO A 3 -0.58 15.64 -28.39
CA PRO A 3 0.81 15.78 -28.79
C PRO A 3 1.68 16.04 -27.56
N THR A 4 2.69 15.21 -27.32
CA THR A 4 3.61 15.36 -26.17
C THR A 4 4.85 16.17 -26.51
N GLY A 5 5.19 16.28 -27.80
CA GLY A 5 6.43 16.94 -28.25
C GLY A 5 7.73 16.20 -27.93
N CYS A 6 7.63 14.97 -27.41
CA CYS A 6 8.75 14.10 -27.08
C CYS A 6 8.42 12.64 -27.47
N GLY A 7 9.47 11.81 -27.55
CA GLY A 7 9.32 10.36 -27.70
C GLY A 7 8.95 9.68 -26.37
N GLY A 8 8.52 8.43 -26.46
CA GLY A 8 8.18 7.60 -25.29
C GLY A 8 8.11 6.12 -25.61
N ILE A 9 7.90 5.32 -24.58
CA ILE A 9 7.65 3.89 -24.70
C ILE A 9 6.16 3.64 -24.48
N HIS A 10 5.53 2.90 -25.37
CA HIS A 10 4.13 2.53 -25.28
C HIS A 10 4.00 1.12 -24.70
N TYR A 11 3.17 1.00 -23.66
CA TYR A 11 2.78 -0.26 -23.05
C TYR A 11 1.31 -0.53 -23.40
N PRO A 12 1.02 -1.41 -24.40
CA PRO A 12 -0.36 -1.63 -24.88
C PRO A 12 -1.31 -2.16 -23.80
N GLU A 13 -0.78 -2.98 -22.89
CA GLU A 13 -1.51 -3.58 -21.76
C GLU A 13 -1.62 -2.64 -20.54
N GLY A 14 -1.00 -1.46 -20.61
CA GLY A 14 -1.04 -0.47 -19.53
C GLY A 14 -2.37 0.23 -19.45
N GLY A 15 -2.82 0.54 -18.22
CA GLY A 15 -4.09 1.20 -18.00
C GLY A 15 -4.13 1.91 -16.64
N TRP A 16 -5.32 2.39 -16.32
CA TRP A 16 -5.64 2.97 -15.02
C TRP A 16 -7.01 2.48 -14.55
N LEU A 17 -7.26 2.57 -13.27
CA LEU A 17 -8.57 2.31 -12.68
C LEU A 17 -8.75 3.21 -11.44
N CYS A 18 -10.00 3.40 -11.01
CA CYS A 18 -10.32 4.11 -9.79
C CYS A 18 -10.20 3.16 -8.59
N PRO A 19 -9.26 3.38 -7.65
CA PRO A 19 -9.07 2.48 -6.51
C PRO A 19 -10.32 2.36 -5.61
N ALA A 20 -11.05 3.46 -5.44
CA ALA A 20 -12.26 3.46 -4.61
C ALA A 20 -13.37 2.60 -5.22
N GLU A 21 -13.60 2.70 -6.53
CA GLU A 21 -14.60 1.90 -7.24
C GLU A 21 -14.23 0.42 -7.23
N LEU A 22 -12.95 0.09 -7.48
CA LEU A 22 -12.47 -1.29 -7.40
C LEU A 22 -12.71 -1.86 -5.99
N THR A 23 -12.34 -1.13 -4.95
CA THR A 23 -12.51 -1.58 -3.57
C THR A 23 -13.99 -1.79 -3.24
N ALA A 24 -14.86 -0.87 -3.63
CA ALA A 24 -16.30 -0.98 -3.43
C ALA A 24 -16.87 -2.21 -4.15
N ALA A 25 -16.47 -2.46 -5.39
CA ALA A 25 -16.92 -3.62 -6.17
C ALA A 25 -16.47 -4.95 -5.53
N VAL A 26 -15.21 -5.02 -5.07
CA VAL A 26 -14.68 -6.23 -4.41
C VAL A 26 -15.40 -6.49 -3.08
N ILE A 27 -15.61 -5.45 -2.26
CA ILE A 27 -16.36 -5.58 -1.00
C ILE A 27 -17.80 -6.03 -1.27
N SER A 28 -18.49 -5.43 -2.23
CA SER A 28 -19.86 -5.83 -2.59
C SER A 28 -19.93 -7.29 -3.04
N LEU A 29 -18.96 -7.74 -3.84
CA LEU A 29 -18.88 -9.14 -4.24
C LEU A 29 -18.62 -10.06 -3.04
N ALA A 30 -17.75 -9.68 -2.13
CA ALA A 30 -17.44 -10.46 -0.92
C ALA A 30 -18.67 -10.54 0.01
N GLN A 31 -19.40 -9.43 0.18
CA GLN A 31 -20.66 -9.42 0.95
C GLN A 31 -21.70 -10.37 0.35
N SER A 32 -21.82 -10.44 -0.98
CA SER A 32 -22.71 -11.42 -1.63
C SER A 32 -22.33 -12.88 -1.37
N ARG A 33 -21.11 -13.11 -0.85
CA ARG A 33 -20.56 -14.43 -0.49
C ARG A 33 -20.45 -14.64 1.02
N GLY A 34 -21.07 -13.77 1.83
CA GLY A 34 -21.15 -13.95 3.29
C GLY A 34 -20.14 -13.13 4.09
N LEU A 35 -19.46 -12.15 3.49
CA LEU A 35 -18.65 -11.19 4.25
C LEU A 35 -19.58 -10.23 5.02
N ASP A 36 -19.39 -10.13 6.33
CA ASP A 36 -19.96 -9.07 7.15
C ASP A 36 -19.01 -7.87 7.20
N VAL A 37 -19.53 -6.68 6.98
CA VAL A 37 -18.74 -5.43 6.99
C VAL A 37 -19.29 -4.49 8.05
N HIS A 38 -18.44 -4.10 8.97
CA HIS A 38 -18.75 -3.17 10.05
C HIS A 38 -17.97 -1.87 9.87
N TYR A 39 -18.67 -0.75 9.75
CA TYR A 39 -18.08 0.59 9.64
C TYR A 39 -18.16 1.31 10.98
N GLY A 40 -17.27 2.29 11.18
CA GLY A 40 -17.24 3.08 12.41
C GLY A 40 -16.55 2.37 13.59
N TYR A 41 -15.88 1.26 13.36
CA TYR A 41 -15.10 0.53 14.34
C TYR A 41 -13.61 0.78 14.12
N GLN A 42 -12.95 1.45 15.06
CA GLN A 42 -11.50 1.60 15.05
C GLN A 42 -10.91 0.63 16.07
N LEU A 43 -10.09 -0.31 15.62
CA LEU A 43 -9.37 -1.21 16.50
C LEU A 43 -8.32 -0.43 17.30
N GLU A 44 -8.36 -0.54 18.63
CA GLU A 44 -7.43 0.10 19.56
C GLU A 44 -6.38 -0.86 20.10
N SER A 45 -6.78 -2.10 20.37
CA SER A 45 -5.85 -3.12 20.86
C SER A 45 -6.31 -4.52 20.48
N LEU A 46 -5.33 -5.44 20.43
CA LEU A 46 -5.58 -6.86 20.28
C LEU A 46 -4.66 -7.64 21.24
N ASN A 47 -5.22 -8.65 21.91
CA ASN A 47 -4.52 -9.49 22.86
C ASN A 47 -4.83 -10.96 22.59
N HIS A 48 -3.81 -11.82 22.63
CA HIS A 48 -4.00 -13.24 22.46
C HIS A 48 -4.23 -13.92 23.82
N GLN A 49 -5.39 -14.59 23.96
CA GLN A 49 -5.75 -15.29 25.19
C GLN A 49 -6.54 -16.57 24.84
N GLU A 50 -6.16 -17.66 25.49
CA GLU A 50 -6.85 -18.97 25.36
C GLU A 50 -7.02 -19.47 23.90
N GLY A 51 -6.05 -19.14 23.03
CA GLY A 51 -6.04 -19.55 21.64
C GLY A 51 -6.75 -18.59 20.67
N ASP A 52 -7.38 -17.53 21.17
CA ASP A 52 -8.07 -16.53 20.36
C ASP A 52 -7.51 -15.12 20.56
N TRP A 53 -7.74 -14.28 19.58
CA TRP A 53 -7.46 -12.83 19.63
C TRP A 53 -8.69 -12.08 20.13
N GLN A 54 -8.52 -11.34 21.23
CA GLN A 54 -9.50 -10.39 21.75
C GLN A 54 -9.21 -9.02 21.16
N LEU A 55 -10.19 -8.47 20.47
CA LEU A 55 -10.15 -7.19 19.77
C LEU A 55 -10.97 -6.17 20.55
N ARG A 56 -10.39 -5.01 20.84
CA ARG A 56 -11.09 -3.89 21.48
C ARG A 56 -11.16 -2.70 20.56
N PHE A 57 -12.35 -2.11 20.45
CA PHE A 57 -12.63 -0.99 19.57
C PHE A 57 -12.94 0.30 20.33
N ASN A 58 -12.80 1.44 19.66
CA ASN A 58 -13.01 2.79 20.22
C ASN A 58 -14.44 3.09 20.70
N ASN A 59 -15.40 2.26 20.36
CA ASN A 59 -16.82 2.38 20.75
C ASN A 59 -17.21 1.40 21.86
N ASP A 60 -16.23 0.96 22.66
CA ASP A 60 -16.39 -0.06 23.72
C ASP A 60 -16.89 -1.43 23.24
N ALA A 61 -16.93 -1.66 21.93
CA ALA A 61 -17.21 -2.98 21.37
C ALA A 61 -15.99 -3.89 21.47
N ASP A 62 -16.23 -5.16 21.70
CA ASP A 62 -15.24 -6.21 21.71
C ASP A 62 -15.59 -7.29 20.67
N ALA A 63 -14.59 -7.95 20.12
CA ALA A 63 -14.75 -9.13 19.29
C ALA A 63 -13.68 -10.18 19.63
N ARG A 64 -13.99 -11.45 19.35
CA ARG A 64 -13.06 -12.55 19.59
C ARG A 64 -12.99 -13.44 18.35
N HIS A 65 -11.76 -13.70 17.88
CA HIS A 65 -11.51 -14.49 16.68
C HIS A 65 -10.24 -15.32 16.84
N SER A 66 -10.25 -16.54 16.29
CA SER A 66 -9.06 -17.41 16.23
C SER A 66 -7.99 -16.90 15.25
N SER A 67 -8.41 -16.13 14.25
CA SER A 67 -7.51 -15.55 13.25
C SER A 67 -7.86 -14.10 12.95
N VAL A 68 -6.84 -13.25 12.81
CA VAL A 68 -6.97 -11.83 12.51
C VAL A 68 -6.01 -11.45 11.39
N VAL A 69 -6.47 -10.65 10.44
CA VAL A 69 -5.64 -10.05 9.39
C VAL A 69 -5.56 -8.54 9.58
N LEU A 70 -4.36 -8.02 9.80
CA LEU A 70 -4.10 -6.59 9.83
C LEU A 70 -3.82 -6.07 8.41
N ALA A 71 -4.76 -5.28 7.86
CA ALA A 71 -4.66 -4.68 6.53
C ALA A 71 -4.95 -3.17 6.58
N ASN A 72 -4.59 -2.51 7.69
CA ASN A 72 -4.98 -1.16 8.07
C ASN A 72 -4.02 -0.07 7.53
N GLY A 73 -3.32 -0.33 6.43
CA GLY A 73 -2.53 0.66 5.69
C GLY A 73 -1.34 1.21 6.50
N HIS A 74 -1.18 2.53 6.54
CA HIS A 74 -0.04 3.17 7.21
C HIS A 74 -0.07 3.04 8.75
N ARG A 75 -1.22 2.72 9.31
CA ARG A 75 -1.41 2.49 10.75
C ARG A 75 -1.11 1.05 11.18
N ILE A 76 -0.50 0.25 10.31
CA ILE A 76 -0.15 -1.14 10.61
C ILE A 76 0.84 -1.28 11.77
N GLY A 77 1.62 -0.24 12.06
CA GLY A 77 2.56 -0.18 13.16
C GLY A 77 1.96 0.33 14.50
N ASP A 78 0.66 0.57 14.57
CA ASP A 78 0.04 1.16 15.78
C ASP A 78 -0.15 0.15 16.93
N PHE A 79 0.00 -1.14 16.68
CA PHE A 79 -0.21 -2.18 17.67
C PHE A 79 1.11 -2.70 18.25
N SER A 80 1.10 -3.12 19.51
CA SER A 80 2.29 -3.66 20.19
C SER A 80 2.93 -4.84 19.44
N GLN A 81 2.13 -5.64 18.73
CA GLN A 81 2.61 -6.76 17.92
C GLN A 81 3.31 -6.32 16.63
N THR A 82 3.10 -5.10 16.18
CA THR A 82 3.57 -4.62 14.88
C THR A 82 4.41 -3.34 14.95
N GLU A 83 4.52 -2.70 16.11
CA GLU A 83 5.24 -1.41 16.29
C GLU A 83 6.74 -1.47 15.90
N LYS A 84 7.34 -2.65 15.93
CA LYS A 84 8.74 -2.87 15.55
C LYS A 84 8.92 -3.17 14.05
N LEU A 85 7.83 -3.29 13.29
CA LEU A 85 7.94 -3.50 11.84
C LEU A 85 8.63 -2.30 11.19
N PRO A 86 9.59 -2.53 10.28
CA PRO A 86 10.36 -1.46 9.66
C PRO A 86 9.60 -0.81 8.50
N VAL A 87 8.44 -0.27 8.81
CA VAL A 87 7.56 0.48 7.90
C VAL A 87 7.58 1.97 8.22
N TYR A 88 7.18 2.79 7.25
CA TYR A 88 7.03 4.23 7.47
C TYR A 88 5.89 4.80 6.63
N PRO A 89 5.23 5.86 7.14
CA PRO A 89 4.17 6.53 6.41
C PRO A 89 4.76 7.43 5.31
N VAL A 90 4.01 7.59 4.23
CA VAL A 90 4.31 8.52 3.13
C VAL A 90 3.02 9.20 2.72
N GLY A 91 2.90 10.45 3.10
CA GLY A 91 1.83 11.32 2.66
C GLY A 91 1.96 11.68 1.18
N GLY A 92 0.84 11.97 0.54
CA GLY A 92 0.83 12.44 -0.84
C GLY A 92 -0.53 12.94 -1.28
N GLN A 93 -0.51 13.90 -2.20
CA GLN A 93 -1.69 14.50 -2.81
C GLN A 93 -1.66 14.27 -4.31
N VAL A 94 -2.80 13.91 -4.85
CA VAL A 94 -3.08 13.95 -6.30
C VAL A 94 -4.04 15.08 -6.59
N SER A 95 -3.93 15.70 -7.76
CA SER A 95 -4.80 16.77 -8.21
C SER A 95 -5.77 16.23 -9.24
N HIS A 96 -7.05 16.54 -9.08
CA HIS A 96 -8.06 16.32 -10.12
C HIS A 96 -8.18 17.58 -10.96
N ILE A 97 -8.13 17.44 -12.25
CA ILE A 97 -8.18 18.57 -13.19
C ILE A 97 -9.33 18.41 -14.18
N PRO A 98 -10.01 19.50 -14.51
CA PRO A 98 -11.06 19.46 -15.51
C PRO A 98 -10.50 19.09 -16.88
N THR A 99 -11.34 18.49 -17.72
CA THR A 99 -10.97 18.23 -19.11
C THR A 99 -10.95 19.51 -19.95
N THR A 100 -10.16 19.49 -21.01
CA THR A 100 -10.12 20.51 -22.05
C THR A 100 -10.35 19.86 -23.41
N SER A 101 -10.61 20.66 -24.45
CA SER A 101 -10.76 20.15 -25.82
C SER A 101 -9.55 19.35 -26.36
N GLN A 102 -8.39 19.55 -25.76
CA GLN A 102 -7.18 18.76 -26.04
C GLN A 102 -7.12 17.50 -25.17
N LEU A 103 -7.36 17.64 -23.85
CA LEU A 103 -7.25 16.53 -22.90
C LEU A 103 -8.34 15.47 -23.10
N GLU A 104 -9.52 15.82 -23.57
CA GLU A 104 -10.57 14.83 -23.93
C GLU A 104 -10.10 13.78 -24.97
N LYS A 105 -9.05 14.11 -25.75
CA LYS A 105 -8.42 13.21 -26.73
C LYS A 105 -7.41 12.24 -26.13
N LEU A 106 -7.09 12.40 -24.86
CA LEU A 106 -6.17 11.50 -24.16
C LEU A 106 -6.84 10.15 -23.93
N ARG A 107 -6.24 9.08 -24.49
CA ARG A 107 -6.74 7.71 -24.38
C ARG A 107 -5.86 6.78 -23.55
N GLN A 108 -4.68 7.23 -23.20
CA GLN A 108 -3.66 6.45 -22.51
C GLN A 108 -3.10 7.24 -21.33
N VAL A 109 -2.67 6.54 -20.30
CA VAL A 109 -1.96 7.17 -19.19
C VAL A 109 -0.62 7.68 -19.69
N LEU A 110 -0.30 8.93 -19.40
CA LEU A 110 1.04 9.48 -19.58
C LEU A 110 1.78 9.33 -18.26
N CYS A 111 2.88 8.59 -18.28
CA CYS A 111 3.81 8.46 -17.15
C CYS A 111 5.06 9.29 -17.46
N TYR A 112 5.44 10.12 -16.47
CA TYR A 112 6.61 11.01 -16.54
C TYR A 112 7.25 11.05 -15.12
N ASP A 113 7.78 12.14 -14.65
CA ASP A 113 8.06 12.33 -13.20
C ASP A 113 6.75 12.55 -12.40
N GLY A 114 5.75 11.79 -12.74
CA GLY A 114 4.38 11.78 -12.30
C GLY A 114 3.52 10.97 -13.26
N TYR A 115 2.23 11.25 -13.27
CA TYR A 115 1.29 10.65 -14.24
C TYR A 115 0.11 11.60 -14.53
N LEU A 116 -0.48 11.41 -15.70
CA LEU A 116 -1.76 12.00 -16.11
C LEU A 116 -2.65 10.89 -16.65
N THR A 117 -3.81 10.71 -16.04
CA THR A 117 -4.80 9.71 -16.48
C THR A 117 -5.69 10.24 -17.62
N PRO A 118 -6.27 9.38 -18.46
CA PRO A 118 -7.46 9.74 -19.24
C PRO A 118 -8.57 10.28 -18.34
N GLN A 119 -9.55 10.93 -18.95
CA GLN A 119 -10.73 11.42 -18.26
C GLN A 119 -11.49 10.27 -17.58
N ASN A 120 -11.83 10.43 -16.32
CA ASN A 120 -12.74 9.53 -15.62
C ASN A 120 -14.18 9.80 -16.08
N PRO A 121 -14.87 8.81 -16.66
CA PRO A 121 -16.25 8.99 -17.16
C PRO A 121 -17.25 9.36 -16.06
N ALA A 122 -16.96 8.99 -14.80
CA ALA A 122 -17.87 9.22 -13.68
C ALA A 122 -17.95 10.69 -13.26
N ASN A 123 -16.87 11.46 -13.40
CA ASN A 123 -16.80 12.85 -12.93
C ASN A 123 -16.24 13.84 -13.96
N GLY A 124 -15.78 13.37 -15.11
CA GLY A 124 -15.26 14.24 -16.16
C GLY A 124 -13.84 14.79 -15.90
N HIS A 125 -13.14 14.33 -14.85
CA HIS A 125 -11.83 14.83 -14.49
C HIS A 125 -10.70 13.88 -14.88
N HIS A 126 -9.52 14.43 -15.08
CA HIS A 126 -8.26 13.71 -15.13
C HIS A 126 -7.58 13.75 -13.76
N CYS A 127 -6.63 12.88 -13.52
CA CYS A 127 -5.82 12.87 -12.30
C CYS A 127 -4.35 13.07 -12.65
N ILE A 128 -3.70 14.05 -12.01
CA ILE A 128 -2.26 14.26 -12.08
C ILE A 128 -1.63 14.10 -10.69
N GLY A 129 -0.39 13.65 -10.65
CA GLY A 129 0.30 13.51 -9.36
C GLY A 129 1.52 12.60 -9.40
N ALA A 130 2.05 12.35 -8.24
CA ALA A 130 1.61 12.77 -6.93
C ALA A 130 2.74 13.48 -6.18
N SER A 131 2.40 14.26 -5.16
CA SER A 131 3.38 14.69 -4.18
C SER A 131 3.82 13.54 -3.28
N TYR A 132 4.95 13.73 -2.55
CA TYR A 132 5.58 12.68 -1.77
C TYR A 132 6.22 13.25 -0.50
N HIS A 133 5.64 12.96 0.67
CA HIS A 133 6.07 13.47 1.96
C HIS A 133 6.38 12.33 2.93
N ARG A 134 7.65 11.95 3.01
CA ARG A 134 8.09 10.86 3.87
C ARG A 134 7.95 11.22 5.35
N GLY A 135 7.41 10.29 6.15
CA GLY A 135 7.22 10.45 7.59
C GLY A 135 5.92 11.16 7.98
N GLN A 136 5.14 11.62 7.01
CA GLN A 136 3.88 12.30 7.28
C GLN A 136 2.76 11.25 7.49
N THR A 137 2.13 11.31 8.66
CA THR A 137 1.07 10.38 9.09
C THR A 137 -0.33 10.88 8.78
N GLU A 138 -0.48 12.17 8.53
CA GLU A 138 -1.73 12.82 8.18
C GLU A 138 -1.50 13.74 6.99
N MET A 139 -2.47 13.83 6.11
CA MET A 139 -2.42 14.69 4.92
C MET A 139 -3.70 15.47 4.80
N GLU A 140 -3.56 16.78 4.84
CA GLU A 140 -4.60 17.73 4.44
C GLU A 140 -4.28 18.29 3.06
N TYR A 141 -5.27 18.97 2.45
CA TYR A 141 -5.05 19.67 1.19
C TYR A 141 -3.91 20.68 1.30
N SER A 142 -3.06 20.68 0.30
CA SER A 142 -1.92 21.61 0.17
C SER A 142 -1.94 22.27 -1.20
N GLU A 143 -2.10 23.60 -1.21
CA GLU A 143 -1.99 24.39 -2.44
C GLU A 143 -0.58 24.26 -3.07
N ALA A 144 0.45 24.16 -2.25
CA ALA A 144 1.82 23.97 -2.74
C ALA A 144 1.97 22.65 -3.51
N ASP A 145 1.36 21.57 -3.00
CA ASP A 145 1.36 20.27 -3.67
C ASP A 145 0.54 20.30 -4.96
N GLN A 146 -0.57 21.04 -4.95
CA GLN A 146 -1.42 21.25 -6.13
C GLN A 146 -0.62 21.91 -7.26
N GLN A 147 0.04 22.98 -6.95
CA GLN A 147 0.90 23.70 -7.90
C GLN A 147 2.12 22.87 -8.32
N GLN A 148 2.71 22.11 -7.40
CA GLN A 148 3.84 21.24 -7.73
C GLN A 148 3.45 20.13 -8.70
N ASN A 149 2.28 19.51 -8.52
CA ASN A 149 1.78 18.48 -9.43
C ASN A 149 1.59 19.05 -10.86
N ARG A 150 1.03 20.27 -10.97
CA ARG A 150 0.90 20.98 -12.24
C ARG A 150 2.27 21.31 -12.84
N GLN A 151 3.19 21.84 -12.04
CA GLN A 151 4.50 22.25 -12.53
C GLN A 151 5.31 21.09 -13.10
N ARG A 152 5.28 19.92 -12.44
CA ARG A 152 5.93 18.69 -12.97
C ARG A 152 5.39 18.29 -14.34
N LEU A 153 4.08 18.40 -14.55
CA LEU A 153 3.47 18.14 -15.85
C LEU A 153 4.01 19.10 -16.92
N VAL A 154 4.03 20.40 -16.63
CA VAL A 154 4.52 21.44 -17.53
C VAL A 154 6.00 21.24 -17.86
N ASP A 155 6.82 20.94 -16.84
CA ASP A 155 8.27 20.74 -17.01
C ASP A 155 8.60 19.51 -17.87
N CYS A 156 7.79 18.45 -17.74
CA CYS A 156 7.96 17.24 -18.55
C CYS A 156 7.49 17.39 -20.00
N PHE A 157 6.54 18.30 -20.25
CA PHE A 157 5.98 18.55 -21.59
C PHE A 157 6.09 20.04 -21.99
N PRO A 158 7.31 20.62 -22.02
CA PRO A 158 7.49 22.07 -22.21
C PRO A 158 7.06 22.59 -23.57
N LYS A 159 6.96 21.69 -24.57
CA LYS A 159 6.51 21.99 -25.95
C LYS A 159 5.01 21.77 -26.16
N ALA A 160 4.31 21.28 -25.15
CA ALA A 160 2.90 20.97 -25.23
C ALA A 160 2.08 22.14 -24.63
N GLU A 161 1.44 22.93 -25.49
CA GLU A 161 0.64 24.07 -25.01
C GLU A 161 -0.50 23.62 -24.09
N TRP A 162 -1.13 22.46 -24.37
CA TRP A 162 -2.18 21.91 -23.51
C TRP A 162 -1.72 21.67 -22.06
N ALA A 163 -0.43 21.38 -21.82
CA ALA A 163 0.09 21.18 -20.46
C ALA A 163 0.10 22.47 -19.66
N LYS A 164 0.33 23.60 -20.32
CA LYS A 164 0.31 24.93 -19.69
C LYS A 164 -1.12 25.40 -19.37
N GLU A 165 -2.11 24.92 -20.12
CA GLU A 165 -3.54 25.23 -19.94
C GLU A 165 -4.19 24.43 -18.80
N VAL A 166 -3.48 23.45 -18.21
CA VAL A 166 -4.00 22.67 -17.09
C VAL A 166 -4.32 23.57 -15.91
N ASP A 167 -5.58 23.52 -15.48
CA ASP A 167 -6.11 24.29 -14.37
C ASP A 167 -6.17 23.43 -13.11
N VAL A 168 -5.68 23.98 -12.01
CA VAL A 168 -5.69 23.36 -10.66
C VAL A 168 -6.35 24.31 -9.63
N SER A 169 -7.03 25.35 -10.08
CA SER A 169 -7.61 26.39 -9.22
C SER A 169 -8.80 25.91 -8.40
N ASP A 170 -9.50 24.86 -8.85
CA ASP A 170 -10.67 24.31 -8.15
C ASP A 170 -10.33 23.64 -6.82
N SER A 171 -9.05 23.50 -6.48
CA SER A 171 -8.58 22.81 -5.28
C SER A 171 -9.09 21.36 -5.15
N ASP A 172 -9.56 20.74 -6.23
CA ASP A 172 -10.00 19.36 -6.25
C ASP A 172 -8.80 18.42 -6.19
N ALA A 173 -8.70 17.71 -5.07
CA ALA A 173 -7.55 16.87 -4.77
C ALA A 173 -7.96 15.68 -3.89
N ARG A 174 -7.15 14.65 -3.92
CA ARG A 174 -7.22 13.57 -2.96
C ARG A 174 -5.91 13.46 -2.20
N CYS A 175 -6.00 13.58 -0.88
CA CYS A 175 -4.89 13.36 0.04
C CYS A 175 -4.95 11.95 0.62
N GLY A 176 -3.80 11.36 0.90
CA GLY A 176 -3.73 10.05 1.51
C GLY A 176 -2.33 9.70 2.00
N VAL A 177 -2.25 8.73 2.90
CA VAL A 177 -0.99 8.26 3.46
C VAL A 177 -0.78 6.80 3.06
N ARG A 178 0.37 6.54 2.44
CA ARG A 178 0.82 5.19 2.07
C ARG A 178 1.67 4.61 3.19
N CYS A 179 1.69 3.30 3.29
CA CYS A 179 2.68 2.57 4.09
C CYS A 179 3.77 2.03 3.17
N ALA A 180 5.02 2.29 3.50
CA ALA A 180 6.15 1.86 2.69
C ALA A 180 7.25 1.20 3.52
N THR A 181 8.10 0.42 2.86
CA THR A 181 9.32 -0.17 3.39
C THR A 181 10.54 0.42 2.70
N ARG A 182 11.71 0.28 3.32
CA ARG A 182 12.95 0.78 2.75
C ARG A 182 13.35 0.08 1.45
N ASP A 183 12.99 -1.18 1.28
CA ASP A 183 13.27 -1.96 0.06
C ASP A 183 12.15 -1.90 -0.97
N HIS A 184 11.11 -1.10 -0.71
CA HIS A 184 9.95 -0.90 -1.57
C HIS A 184 9.13 -2.16 -1.88
N LEU A 185 9.34 -3.25 -1.14
CA LEU A 185 8.56 -4.48 -1.25
C LEU A 185 7.46 -4.48 -0.19
N PRO A 186 6.27 -5.00 -0.52
CA PRO A 186 5.19 -5.16 0.44
C PRO A 186 5.52 -6.22 1.50
N MET A 187 4.65 -6.33 2.50
CA MET A 187 4.70 -7.35 3.54
C MET A 187 3.42 -8.16 3.54
N VAL A 188 3.54 -9.50 3.56
CA VAL A 188 2.41 -10.43 3.63
C VAL A 188 2.79 -11.67 4.43
N GLY A 189 1.86 -12.20 5.20
CA GLY A 189 1.98 -13.45 5.97
C GLY A 189 1.75 -13.26 7.46
N ASN A 190 2.23 -14.20 8.27
CA ASN A 190 2.14 -14.13 9.71
C ASN A 190 2.88 -12.91 10.27
N VAL A 191 2.32 -12.28 11.30
CA VAL A 191 2.99 -11.23 12.05
C VAL A 191 4.10 -11.85 12.88
N PRO A 192 5.37 -11.45 12.68
CA PRO A 192 6.48 -12.02 13.43
C PRO A 192 6.55 -11.49 14.86
N ASP A 193 6.89 -12.37 15.80
CA ASP A 193 7.24 -11.97 17.16
C ASP A 193 8.65 -11.39 17.17
N TYR A 194 8.77 -10.11 17.50
CA TYR A 194 10.03 -9.38 17.46
C TYR A 194 11.03 -9.90 18.47
N GLU A 195 10.65 -10.03 19.75
CA GLU A 195 11.55 -10.41 20.84
C GLU A 195 12.01 -11.87 20.68
N SER A 196 11.08 -12.76 20.36
CA SER A 196 11.38 -14.16 20.07
C SER A 196 12.29 -14.29 18.82
N THR A 197 12.06 -13.50 17.79
CA THR A 197 12.92 -13.49 16.60
C THR A 197 14.36 -13.08 16.95
N LEU A 198 14.54 -12.06 17.77
CA LEU A 198 15.88 -11.63 18.19
C LEU A 198 16.59 -12.70 19.03
N THR A 199 15.85 -13.38 19.89
CA THR A 199 16.40 -14.43 20.77
C THR A 199 16.80 -15.67 19.97
N GLU A 200 15.88 -16.19 19.14
CA GLU A 200 16.08 -17.42 18.37
C GLU A 200 17.14 -17.24 17.26
N TYR A 201 17.23 -16.05 16.69
CA TYR A 201 18.12 -15.76 15.57
C TYR A 201 19.39 -14.99 15.96
N GLN A 202 19.71 -14.87 17.26
CA GLN A 202 20.89 -14.13 17.73
C GLN A 202 22.22 -14.63 17.12
N ARG A 203 22.31 -15.92 16.77
CA ARG A 203 23.51 -16.55 16.17
C ARG A 203 23.40 -16.76 14.65
N LEU A 204 22.44 -16.13 14.00
CA LEU A 204 22.19 -16.34 12.56
C LEU A 204 23.40 -15.91 11.69
N ALA A 205 24.21 -14.95 12.17
CA ALA A 205 25.44 -14.54 11.47
C ALA A 205 26.57 -15.58 11.55
N GLU A 206 26.58 -16.42 12.59
CA GLU A 206 27.59 -17.46 12.81
C GLU A 206 27.18 -18.79 12.16
N ASN A 207 25.89 -19.07 12.17
CA ASN A 207 25.31 -20.27 11.58
C ASN A 207 23.99 -19.93 10.88
N ASN A 208 24.01 -19.88 9.56
CA ASN A 208 22.84 -19.59 8.72
C ASN A 208 22.02 -20.85 8.35
N GLU A 209 22.41 -22.03 8.79
CA GLU A 209 21.70 -23.29 8.60
C GLU A 209 20.72 -23.56 9.76
N THR A 210 20.07 -22.53 10.27
CA THR A 210 19.07 -22.76 11.32
C THR A 210 17.81 -23.39 10.74
N ALA A 211 17.43 -24.53 11.29
CA ALA A 211 16.17 -25.21 10.94
C ALA A 211 14.96 -24.63 11.72
N ILE A 212 15.19 -23.56 12.50
CA ILE A 212 14.15 -22.96 13.35
C ILE A 212 13.24 -22.11 12.48
N THR A 213 11.96 -22.42 12.49
CA THR A 213 10.93 -21.58 11.90
C THR A 213 10.88 -20.24 12.60
N ALA A 214 10.77 -19.14 11.84
CA ALA A 214 10.69 -17.81 12.42
C ALA A 214 9.51 -17.71 13.41
N PRO A 215 9.74 -17.23 14.63
CA PRO A 215 8.68 -17.04 15.61
C PRO A 215 7.62 -16.06 15.10
N VAL A 216 6.36 -16.41 15.27
CA VAL A 216 5.22 -15.60 14.84
C VAL A 216 4.13 -15.60 15.92
N TYR A 217 3.28 -14.60 15.89
CA TYR A 217 2.05 -14.61 16.69
C TYR A 217 1.04 -15.59 16.07
N PRO A 218 0.59 -16.62 16.79
CA PRO A 218 -0.36 -17.60 16.25
C PRO A 218 -1.67 -16.95 15.80
N GLY A 219 -2.14 -17.28 14.61
CA GLY A 219 -3.40 -16.75 14.08
C GLY A 219 -3.40 -15.25 13.75
N LEU A 220 -2.27 -14.55 13.88
CA LEU A 220 -2.17 -13.14 13.49
C LEU A 220 -1.42 -12.99 12.18
N PHE A 221 -2.09 -12.39 11.20
CA PHE A 221 -1.60 -12.20 9.86
C PHE A 221 -1.59 -10.72 9.48
N MET A 222 -0.85 -10.38 8.43
CA MET A 222 -0.83 -9.03 7.88
C MET A 222 -0.70 -9.01 6.36
N LEU A 223 -1.26 -7.99 5.76
CA LEU A 223 -1.00 -7.58 4.39
C LEU A 223 -0.86 -6.05 4.38
N GLY A 224 0.32 -5.56 4.08
CA GLY A 224 0.58 -4.12 4.17
C GLY A 224 1.86 -3.66 3.50
N ALA A 225 2.24 -2.43 3.81
CA ALA A 225 3.45 -1.80 3.25
C ALA A 225 3.47 -1.77 1.70
N LEU A 226 2.30 -1.62 1.08
CA LEU A 226 2.09 -1.69 -0.38
C LEU A 226 2.78 -0.55 -1.15
N GLY A 227 3.17 0.52 -0.47
CA GLY A 227 3.84 1.67 -1.07
C GLY A 227 3.02 2.31 -2.18
N SER A 228 3.66 2.57 -3.33
CA SER A 228 3.01 3.17 -4.51
C SER A 228 2.48 2.16 -5.52
N ARG A 229 2.62 0.84 -5.27
CA ARG A 229 2.27 -0.22 -6.22
C ARG A 229 1.15 -1.14 -5.73
N GLY A 230 0.36 -0.68 -4.78
CA GLY A 230 -0.69 -1.49 -4.14
C GLY A 230 -1.66 -2.12 -5.12
N LEU A 231 -2.15 -1.39 -6.11
CA LEU A 231 -3.10 -1.93 -7.09
C LEU A 231 -2.53 -3.08 -7.94
N CYS A 232 -1.22 -3.03 -8.23
CA CYS A 232 -0.56 -4.10 -9.00
C CYS A 232 -0.23 -5.32 -8.15
N THR A 233 -0.02 -5.15 -6.85
CA THR A 233 0.51 -6.22 -5.99
C THR A 233 -0.54 -6.81 -5.05
N ALA A 234 -1.50 -6.02 -4.55
CA ALA A 234 -2.46 -6.45 -3.55
C ALA A 234 -3.29 -7.68 -3.95
N PRO A 235 -3.76 -7.85 -5.20
CA PRO A 235 -4.53 -9.04 -5.57
C PRO A 235 -3.73 -10.35 -5.40
N LEU A 236 -2.48 -10.37 -5.88
CA LEU A 236 -1.62 -11.54 -5.73
C LEU A 236 -1.23 -11.79 -4.26
N LEU A 237 -0.97 -10.72 -3.51
CA LEU A 237 -0.65 -10.82 -2.08
C LEU A 237 -1.84 -11.34 -1.26
N ALA A 238 -3.05 -10.96 -1.63
CA ALA A 238 -4.27 -11.48 -1.01
C ALA A 238 -4.44 -12.97 -1.28
N GLU A 239 -4.14 -13.43 -2.50
CA GLU A 239 -4.14 -14.86 -2.86
C GLU A 239 -3.09 -15.64 -2.06
N ILE A 240 -1.86 -15.12 -1.96
CA ILE A 240 -0.79 -15.70 -1.13
C ILE A 240 -1.25 -15.82 0.33
N LEU A 241 -1.84 -14.77 0.88
CA LEU A 241 -2.29 -14.77 2.26
C LEU A 241 -3.46 -15.75 2.48
N ALA A 242 -4.44 -15.77 1.57
CA ALA A 242 -5.55 -16.68 1.64
C ALA A 242 -5.08 -18.15 1.58
N SER A 243 -4.18 -18.48 0.66
CA SER A 243 -3.59 -19.82 0.55
C SER A 243 -2.84 -20.21 1.83
N GLN A 244 -2.09 -19.27 2.43
CA GLN A 244 -1.38 -19.50 3.69
C GLN A 244 -2.33 -19.76 4.86
N MET A 245 -3.44 -19.01 4.95
CA MET A 245 -4.43 -19.15 6.02
C MET A 245 -5.29 -20.43 5.87
N SER A 246 -5.50 -20.88 4.63
CA SER A 246 -6.27 -22.11 4.32
C SER A 246 -5.40 -23.36 4.20
N GLU A 247 -4.09 -23.25 4.45
CA GLU A 247 -3.11 -24.34 4.30
C GLU A 247 -3.08 -24.93 2.87
N GLU A 248 -3.37 -24.10 1.86
CA GLU A 248 -3.32 -24.46 0.46
C GLU A 248 -1.92 -24.21 -0.14
N PRO A 249 -1.59 -24.83 -1.28
CA PRO A 249 -0.35 -24.55 -1.98
C PRO A 249 -0.23 -23.07 -2.34
N ILE A 250 0.84 -22.41 -1.86
CA ILE A 250 1.05 -20.98 -2.11
C ILE A 250 1.53 -20.79 -3.56
N PRO A 251 0.88 -19.90 -4.35
CA PRO A 251 1.20 -19.71 -5.77
C PRO A 251 2.45 -18.84 -5.98
N MET A 252 3.54 -19.14 -5.25
CA MET A 252 4.78 -18.36 -5.28
C MET A 252 5.97 -19.22 -4.88
N ASP A 253 7.14 -18.93 -5.44
CA ASP A 253 8.38 -19.57 -5.05
C ASP A 253 8.87 -19.10 -3.66
N SER A 254 9.66 -19.94 -3.00
CA SER A 254 10.15 -19.70 -1.64
C SER A 254 11.04 -18.47 -1.51
N THR A 255 11.82 -18.13 -2.54
CA THR A 255 12.72 -16.96 -2.54
C THR A 255 11.91 -15.67 -2.54
N THR A 256 10.89 -15.60 -3.38
CA THR A 256 9.97 -14.46 -3.45
C THR A 256 9.17 -14.34 -2.15
N LEU A 257 8.66 -15.45 -1.60
CA LEU A 257 7.95 -15.45 -0.31
C LEU A 257 8.85 -14.92 0.82
N ALA A 258 10.10 -15.36 0.90
CA ALA A 258 11.05 -14.84 1.87
C ALA A 258 11.31 -13.33 1.68
N GLY A 259 11.28 -12.86 0.43
CA GLY A 259 11.36 -11.42 0.09
C GLY A 259 10.13 -10.61 0.48
N LEU A 260 8.98 -11.23 0.70
CA LEU A 260 7.73 -10.61 1.12
C LEU A 260 7.46 -10.77 2.62
N SER A 261 8.20 -11.63 3.31
CA SER A 261 8.02 -11.89 4.74
C SER A 261 8.16 -10.62 5.58
N PRO A 262 7.28 -10.37 6.56
CA PRO A 262 7.34 -9.19 7.41
C PRO A 262 8.64 -9.05 8.22
N ASN A 263 9.30 -10.15 8.61
CA ASN A 263 10.56 -10.13 9.36
C ASN A 263 11.81 -9.99 8.48
N ARG A 264 11.71 -10.00 7.15
CA ARG A 264 12.85 -10.06 6.21
C ARG A 264 13.93 -9.01 6.46
N LEU A 265 13.54 -7.80 6.87
CA LEU A 265 14.50 -6.72 7.11
C LEU A 265 15.26 -6.91 8.43
N TRP A 266 14.65 -7.55 9.42
CA TRP A 266 15.32 -7.97 10.66
C TRP A 266 16.31 -9.10 10.35
N VAL A 267 15.86 -10.14 9.67
CA VAL A 267 16.68 -11.29 9.26
C VAL A 267 17.90 -10.84 8.45
N ARG A 268 17.72 -9.90 7.49
CA ARG A 268 18.85 -9.33 6.72
C ARG A 268 19.89 -8.61 7.60
N LYS A 269 19.47 -8.00 8.72
CA LYS A 269 20.40 -7.38 9.69
C LYS A 269 21.10 -8.45 10.53
N LEU A 270 20.35 -9.41 11.04
CA LEU A 270 20.89 -10.51 11.86
C LEU A 270 21.93 -11.33 11.11
N LEU A 271 21.66 -11.68 9.85
CA LEU A 271 22.63 -12.37 8.95
C LEU A 271 23.94 -11.59 8.77
N LYS A 272 23.93 -10.28 8.95
CA LYS A 272 25.12 -9.41 8.85
C LYS A 272 25.76 -9.12 10.23
N GLY A 273 25.30 -9.77 11.28
CA GLY A 273 25.73 -9.48 12.66
C GLY A 273 25.40 -8.06 13.12
N LYS A 274 24.36 -7.43 12.55
CA LYS A 274 23.96 -6.05 12.89
C LYS A 274 22.78 -6.05 13.84
N ALA A 275 22.81 -5.10 14.78
CA ALA A 275 21.67 -4.90 15.67
C ALA A 275 20.41 -4.54 14.89
N VAL A 276 19.30 -5.14 15.27
CA VAL A 276 17.96 -4.79 14.85
C VAL A 276 17.44 -3.71 15.81
N LYS A 277 17.14 -2.54 15.27
CA LYS A 277 16.58 -1.40 16.03
C LYS A 277 15.24 -1.08 15.44
#